data_83ac87ec20b2f1c5465f8d6c31a4c1eb
#
_entry.id   83ac87ec20b2f1c5465f8d6c31a4c1eb
#
_cell.length_a   1.000
_cell.length_b   1.000
_cell.length_c   1.000
_cell.angle_alpha   90.00
_cell.angle_beta   90.00
_cell.angle_gamma   90.00
#
_symmetry.space_group_name_H-M   'P 1'
#
loop_
_entity.id
_entity.type
_entity.pdbx_description
1 polymer ?
#
loop_
_entity_poly.entity_id
_entity_poly.type
_entity_poly.pdbx_seq_one_letter_code
_entity_poly.pdbx_strand_id
1 'polypeptide(L)'
;MTFYLHPNAVLSLPETDRPIVTELSCRAKDAEAMANAAAQFCALGFREVLRRTRRTRKPEAFPVETTAVPAKPEDFEDISRFLSEHFSALTGCLPTADDLRENLANGQTVITRDEKGVSGVLHFAVSRASTEIRHLAVRTDCRGKGLAGELLTAYLAATDGAKSQVWARTGNAPAEHFYEQHGYRPDGWTSAVLQYN
;
A
#
# COMPACT_ATOMS: atom_id res chain seq x y z
N MET A 1 -11.04 -10.96 3.50
CA MET A 1 -11.29 -12.41 3.44
C MET A 1 -10.37 -13.01 2.39
N THR A 2 -9.58 -14.03 2.71
CA THR A 2 -8.64 -14.67 1.77
C THR A 2 -9.29 -15.94 1.24
N PHE A 3 -9.37 -16.09 -0.08
CA PHE A 3 -9.93 -17.27 -0.73
C PHE A 3 -8.83 -18.06 -1.40
N TYR A 4 -8.93 -19.37 -1.33
CA TYR A 4 -8.16 -20.27 -2.20
C TYR A 4 -9.12 -20.75 -3.28
N LEU A 5 -8.87 -20.35 -4.53
CA LEU A 5 -9.62 -20.86 -5.68
C LEU A 5 -9.09 -22.25 -6.05
N HIS A 6 -9.96 -23.25 -5.95
CA HIS A 6 -9.69 -24.54 -6.57
C HIS A 6 -9.76 -24.38 -8.10
N PRO A 7 -8.86 -25.01 -8.89
CA PRO A 7 -8.85 -24.87 -10.35
C PRO A 7 -10.17 -25.17 -11.05
N ASN A 8 -11.01 -26.00 -10.44
CA ASN A 8 -12.33 -26.40 -10.96
C ASN A 8 -13.51 -25.74 -10.22
N ALA A 9 -13.28 -24.67 -9.47
CA ALA A 9 -14.36 -23.96 -8.79
C ALA A 9 -15.25 -23.24 -9.82
N VAL A 10 -16.55 -23.44 -9.72
CA VAL A 10 -17.53 -22.63 -10.46
C VAL A 10 -17.73 -21.35 -9.68
N LEU A 11 -17.34 -20.23 -10.27
CA LEU A 11 -17.54 -18.91 -9.70
C LEU A 11 -18.94 -18.42 -10.09
N SER A 12 -19.69 -17.97 -9.10
CA SER A 12 -20.95 -17.21 -9.30
C SER A 12 -20.83 -15.85 -8.63
N LEU A 13 -21.40 -14.84 -9.26
CA LEU A 13 -21.43 -13.49 -8.69
C LEU A 13 -22.69 -13.33 -7.84
N PRO A 14 -22.60 -12.69 -6.67
CA PRO A 14 -23.77 -12.27 -5.92
C PRO A 14 -24.53 -11.18 -6.70
N GLU A 15 -25.84 -11.15 -6.57
CA GLU A 15 -26.62 -10.00 -7.02
C GLU A 15 -26.27 -8.79 -6.14
N THR A 16 -25.70 -7.75 -6.75
CA THR A 16 -25.32 -6.53 -6.06
C THR A 16 -25.26 -5.35 -7.05
N ASP A 17 -25.64 -4.19 -6.59
CA ASP A 17 -25.48 -2.90 -7.26
C ASP A 17 -24.14 -2.21 -6.96
N ARG A 18 -23.32 -2.85 -6.10
CA ARG A 18 -22.03 -2.32 -5.70
C ARG A 18 -20.88 -2.96 -6.50
N PRO A 19 -19.83 -2.21 -6.81
CA PRO A 19 -18.67 -2.78 -7.46
C PRO A 19 -18.02 -3.86 -6.57
N ILE A 20 -17.65 -4.98 -7.22
CA ILE A 20 -16.93 -6.06 -6.57
C ILE A 20 -15.45 -5.93 -6.93
N VAL A 21 -14.58 -5.95 -5.93
CA VAL A 21 -13.14 -5.96 -6.13
C VAL A 21 -12.55 -7.24 -5.56
N THR A 22 -11.68 -7.87 -6.33
CA THR A 22 -10.88 -9.03 -5.89
C THR A 22 -9.41 -8.80 -6.21
N GLU A 23 -8.53 -9.37 -5.41
CA GLU A 23 -7.08 -9.32 -5.63
C GLU A 23 -6.52 -10.73 -5.68
N LEU A 24 -5.83 -11.02 -6.77
CA LEU A 24 -5.07 -12.25 -6.95
C LEU A 24 -3.61 -11.95 -6.75
N SER A 25 -2.91 -12.78 -5.96
CA SER A 25 -1.47 -12.62 -5.76
C SER A 25 -0.73 -13.94 -5.88
N CYS A 26 0.45 -13.91 -6.47
CA CYS A 26 1.29 -15.09 -6.65
C CYS A 26 2.77 -14.75 -6.62
N ARG A 27 3.60 -15.79 -6.50
CA ARG A 27 5.02 -15.70 -6.85
C ARG A 27 5.21 -15.86 -8.35
N ALA A 28 6.33 -15.36 -8.87
CA ALA A 28 6.65 -15.43 -10.30
C ALA A 28 6.55 -16.85 -10.88
N LYS A 29 6.91 -17.88 -10.11
CA LYS A 29 6.79 -19.28 -10.52
C LYS A 29 5.36 -19.77 -10.75
N ASP A 30 4.37 -19.08 -10.15
CA ASP A 30 2.94 -19.42 -10.20
C ASP A 30 2.15 -18.44 -11.11
N ALA A 31 2.86 -17.68 -11.96
CA ALA A 31 2.26 -16.64 -12.80
C ALA A 31 1.20 -17.17 -13.77
N GLU A 32 1.40 -18.36 -14.32
CA GLU A 32 0.44 -19.02 -15.21
C GLU A 32 -0.87 -19.37 -14.47
N ALA A 33 -0.77 -19.90 -13.26
CA ALA A 33 -1.94 -20.20 -12.43
C ALA A 33 -2.73 -18.93 -12.10
N MET A 34 -2.04 -17.82 -11.81
CA MET A 34 -2.69 -16.53 -11.59
C MET A 34 -3.36 -16.01 -12.87
N ALA A 35 -2.71 -16.15 -14.03
CA ALA A 35 -3.30 -15.72 -15.31
C ALA A 35 -4.57 -16.53 -15.62
N ASN A 36 -4.56 -17.83 -15.39
CA ASN A 36 -5.73 -18.69 -15.57
C ASN A 36 -6.87 -18.31 -14.61
N ALA A 37 -6.57 -18.03 -13.36
CA ALA A 37 -7.57 -17.53 -12.40
C ALA A 37 -8.13 -16.17 -12.83
N ALA A 38 -7.29 -15.23 -13.23
CA ALA A 38 -7.71 -13.92 -13.73
C ALA A 38 -8.64 -14.06 -14.97
N ALA A 39 -8.32 -14.97 -15.89
CA ALA A 39 -9.16 -15.22 -17.07
C ALA A 39 -10.57 -15.71 -16.69
N GLN A 40 -10.72 -16.52 -15.63
CA GLN A 40 -12.03 -16.95 -15.14
C GLN A 40 -12.85 -15.74 -14.61
N PHE A 41 -12.23 -14.84 -13.85
CA PHE A 41 -12.89 -13.61 -13.42
C PHE A 41 -13.24 -12.71 -14.61
N CYS A 42 -12.34 -12.58 -15.59
CA CYS A 42 -12.62 -11.79 -16.80
C CYS A 42 -13.79 -12.36 -17.60
N ALA A 43 -13.97 -13.68 -17.66
CA ALA A 43 -15.10 -14.32 -18.30
C ALA A 43 -16.45 -14.00 -17.59
N LEU A 44 -16.40 -13.63 -16.31
CA LEU A 44 -17.54 -13.13 -15.53
C LEU A 44 -17.75 -11.61 -15.64
N GLY A 45 -16.95 -10.92 -16.44
CA GLY A 45 -17.06 -9.46 -16.64
C GLY A 45 -16.12 -8.59 -15.80
N PHE A 46 -15.24 -9.19 -15.02
CA PHE A 46 -14.21 -8.40 -14.33
C PHE A 46 -13.17 -7.84 -15.31
N ARG A 47 -12.56 -6.74 -14.92
CA ARG A 47 -11.42 -6.13 -15.64
C ARG A 47 -10.25 -5.92 -14.67
N GLU A 48 -9.04 -6.20 -15.11
CA GLU A 48 -7.86 -5.83 -14.34
C GLU A 48 -7.72 -4.30 -14.35
N VAL A 49 -7.71 -3.71 -13.16
CA VAL A 49 -7.66 -2.25 -12.96
C VAL A 49 -6.34 -1.79 -12.35
N LEU A 50 -5.60 -2.71 -11.72
CA LEU A 50 -4.36 -2.39 -11.06
C LEU A 50 -3.48 -3.65 -10.96
N ARG A 51 -2.18 -3.47 -11.19
CA ARG A 51 -1.15 -4.48 -10.93
C ARG A 51 -0.13 -3.92 -9.96
N ARG A 52 0.32 -4.76 -9.02
CA ARG A 52 1.34 -4.39 -8.04
C ARG A 52 2.48 -5.39 -8.06
N THR A 53 3.68 -4.91 -7.74
CA THR A 53 4.86 -5.71 -7.46
C THR A 53 5.26 -5.51 -6.01
N ARG A 54 5.47 -6.60 -5.27
CA ARG A 54 5.97 -6.49 -3.91
C ARG A 54 7.47 -6.24 -3.95
N ARG A 55 7.90 -5.29 -3.13
CA ARG A 55 9.31 -4.96 -2.92
C ARG A 55 9.62 -5.09 -1.45
N THR A 56 10.81 -5.60 -1.14
CA THR A 56 11.26 -5.80 0.24
C THR A 56 12.60 -5.13 0.46
N ARG A 57 12.79 -4.62 1.68
CA ARG A 57 14.05 -4.10 2.22
C ARG A 57 14.48 -4.98 3.39
N LYS A 58 15.73 -5.40 3.39
CA LYS A 58 16.33 -6.11 4.53
C LYS A 58 16.59 -5.11 5.66
N PRO A 59 16.70 -5.58 6.92
CA PRO A 59 17.22 -4.75 8.00
C PRO A 59 18.61 -4.18 7.62
N GLU A 60 18.72 -2.87 7.62
CA GLU A 60 19.92 -2.16 7.20
C GLU A 60 19.96 -0.78 7.87
N ALA A 61 21.14 -0.25 8.13
CA ALA A 61 21.31 1.10 8.63
C ALA A 61 20.59 2.12 7.72
N PHE A 62 20.06 3.17 8.33
CA PHE A 62 19.32 4.23 7.65
C PHE A 62 19.66 5.59 8.29
N PRO A 63 19.45 6.71 7.59
CA PRO A 63 19.54 8.04 8.16
C PRO A 63 18.56 8.19 9.33
N VAL A 64 18.94 8.89 10.38
CA VAL A 64 18.09 9.11 11.56
C VAL A 64 17.45 10.49 11.55
N GLU A 65 18.10 11.46 10.91
CA GLU A 65 17.59 12.84 10.85
C GLU A 65 16.42 12.95 9.87
N THR A 66 15.29 13.46 10.38
CA THR A 66 14.07 13.66 9.60
C THR A 66 13.23 14.78 10.19
N THR A 67 12.51 15.49 9.34
CA THR A 67 11.50 16.49 9.73
C THR A 67 10.10 15.88 9.88
N ALA A 68 9.91 14.64 9.43
CA ALA A 68 8.66 13.92 9.60
C ALA A 68 8.49 13.48 11.05
N VAL A 69 7.26 13.54 11.55
CA VAL A 69 6.92 13.25 12.94
C VAL A 69 5.84 12.16 13.04
N PRO A 70 5.80 11.40 14.14
CA PRO A 70 4.68 10.52 14.41
C PRO A 70 3.36 11.31 14.42
N ALA A 71 2.35 10.78 13.74
CA ALA A 71 1.01 11.34 13.80
C ALA A 71 0.38 11.06 15.16
N LYS A 72 -0.52 11.95 15.60
CA LYS A 72 -1.22 11.86 16.86
C LYS A 72 -2.70 11.57 16.65
N PRO A 73 -3.44 11.11 17.68
CA PRO A 73 -4.88 10.85 17.56
C PRO A 73 -5.69 12.07 17.06
N GLU A 74 -5.29 13.29 17.41
CA GLU A 74 -5.93 14.52 16.94
C GLU A 74 -5.78 14.79 15.44
N ASP A 75 -4.85 14.12 14.77
CA ASP A 75 -4.60 14.25 13.33
C ASP A 75 -5.55 13.40 12.48
N PHE A 76 -6.45 12.63 13.11
CA PHE A 76 -7.32 11.67 12.47
C PHE A 76 -8.08 12.23 11.25
N GLU A 77 -8.75 13.36 11.41
CA GLU A 77 -9.58 13.93 10.35
C GLU A 77 -8.75 14.40 9.15
N ASP A 78 -7.59 15.02 9.41
CA ASP A 78 -6.69 15.48 8.35
C ASP A 78 -6.06 14.32 7.60
N ILE A 79 -5.65 13.26 8.31
CA ILE A 79 -5.06 12.06 7.68
C ILE A 79 -6.12 11.27 6.92
N SER A 80 -7.32 11.10 7.46
CA SER A 80 -8.42 10.41 6.79
C SER A 80 -8.77 11.09 5.47
N ARG A 81 -8.89 12.42 5.47
CA ARG A 81 -9.12 13.22 4.27
C ARG A 81 -7.96 13.07 3.29
N PHE A 82 -6.71 13.23 3.75
CA PHE A 82 -5.52 13.10 2.92
C PHE A 82 -5.46 11.73 2.22
N LEU A 83 -5.71 10.65 2.95
CA LEU A 83 -5.72 9.30 2.37
C LEU A 83 -6.82 9.14 1.31
N SER A 84 -8.03 9.63 1.57
CA SER A 84 -9.15 9.55 0.62
C SER A 84 -8.95 10.39 -0.64
N GLU A 85 -8.19 11.48 -0.57
CA GLU A 85 -7.83 12.31 -1.73
C GLU A 85 -6.74 11.69 -2.60
N HIS A 86 -5.85 10.88 -2.01
CA HIS A 86 -4.67 10.35 -2.70
C HIS A 86 -4.79 8.89 -3.13
N PHE A 87 -5.75 8.16 -2.59
CA PHE A 87 -5.93 6.72 -2.87
C PHE A 87 -7.38 6.40 -3.23
N SER A 88 -7.55 5.43 -4.13
CA SER A 88 -8.87 4.96 -4.54
C SER A 88 -9.60 4.27 -3.38
N ALA A 89 -10.84 4.63 -3.15
CA ALA A 89 -11.69 3.95 -2.16
C ALA A 89 -11.89 2.45 -2.45
N LEU A 90 -11.84 2.04 -3.73
CA LEU A 90 -12.07 0.65 -4.15
C LEU A 90 -10.78 -0.19 -4.14
N THR A 91 -9.66 0.39 -4.58
CA THR A 91 -8.43 -0.38 -4.80
C THR A 91 -7.27 0.07 -3.90
N GLY A 92 -7.46 1.14 -3.13
CA GLY A 92 -6.43 1.72 -2.27
C GLY A 92 -6.24 0.97 -0.94
N CYS A 93 -7.11 0.05 -0.59
CA CYS A 93 -7.08 -0.65 0.71
C CYS A 93 -7.04 0.34 1.89
N LEU A 94 -7.85 1.41 1.81
CA LEU A 94 -7.92 2.42 2.85
C LEU A 94 -8.33 1.80 4.19
N PRO A 95 -7.75 2.24 5.31
CA PRO A 95 -8.16 1.79 6.64
C PRO A 95 -9.60 2.25 6.91
N THR A 96 -10.34 1.47 7.68
CA THR A 96 -11.60 1.95 8.28
C THR A 96 -11.31 3.06 9.30
N ALA A 97 -12.32 3.78 9.72
CA ALA A 97 -12.15 4.82 10.75
C ALA A 97 -11.57 4.24 12.06
N ASP A 98 -12.01 3.05 12.45
CA ASP A 98 -11.54 2.40 13.67
C ASP A 98 -10.11 1.88 13.51
N ASP A 99 -9.78 1.26 12.36
CA ASP A 99 -8.40 0.84 12.05
C ASP A 99 -7.45 2.04 12.05
N LEU A 100 -7.86 3.19 11.47
CA LEU A 100 -7.02 4.38 11.45
C LEU A 100 -6.79 4.94 12.85
N ARG A 101 -7.83 4.99 13.70
CA ARG A 101 -7.68 5.44 15.11
C ARG A 101 -6.73 4.53 15.88
N GLU A 102 -6.86 3.21 15.74
CA GLU A 102 -5.98 2.24 16.35
C GLU A 102 -4.53 2.40 15.86
N ASN A 103 -4.33 2.56 14.56
CA ASN A 103 -3.02 2.77 13.97
C ASN A 103 -2.35 4.07 14.46
N LEU A 104 -3.12 5.15 14.63
CA LEU A 104 -2.61 6.39 15.22
C LEU A 104 -2.21 6.21 16.69
N ALA A 105 -3.05 5.54 17.47
CA ALA A 105 -2.75 5.24 18.87
C ALA A 105 -1.50 4.36 19.03
N ASN A 106 -1.23 3.47 18.06
CA ASN A 106 -0.06 2.58 18.03
C ASN A 106 1.18 3.22 17.37
N GLY A 107 1.13 4.49 16.97
CA GLY A 107 2.24 5.19 16.30
C GLY A 107 2.57 4.64 14.90
N GLN A 108 1.60 4.01 14.22
CA GLN A 108 1.78 3.38 12.91
C GLN A 108 1.50 4.33 11.74
N THR A 109 1.67 5.63 11.97
CA THR A 109 1.55 6.65 10.95
C THR A 109 2.53 7.78 11.24
N VAL A 110 3.27 8.20 10.22
CA VAL A 110 4.15 9.38 10.27
C VAL A 110 3.72 10.39 9.22
N ILE A 111 3.90 11.67 9.53
CA ILE A 111 3.45 12.78 8.69
C ILE A 111 4.50 13.84 8.52
N THR A 112 4.41 14.59 7.43
CA THR A 112 5.01 15.92 7.27
C THR A 112 3.92 16.98 7.22
N ARG A 113 4.25 18.21 7.61
CA ARG A 113 3.32 19.34 7.63
C ARG A 113 3.98 20.59 7.05
N ASP A 114 3.16 21.48 6.54
CA ASP A 114 3.49 22.85 6.21
C ASP A 114 2.38 23.80 6.71
N GLU A 115 2.44 25.07 6.34
CA GLU A 115 1.45 26.09 6.72
C GLU A 115 0.00 25.75 6.29
N LYS A 116 -0.16 24.87 5.28
CA LYS A 116 -1.47 24.43 4.77
C LYS A 116 -1.98 23.14 5.44
N GLY A 117 -1.24 22.57 6.39
CA GLY A 117 -1.57 21.34 7.09
C GLY A 117 -0.72 20.13 6.68
N VAL A 118 -1.28 18.93 6.64
CA VAL A 118 -0.59 17.69 6.27
C VAL A 118 -0.11 17.76 4.82
N SER A 119 1.20 17.66 4.62
CA SER A 119 1.85 17.70 3.31
C SER A 119 2.27 16.32 2.80
N GLY A 120 2.37 15.33 3.70
CA GLY A 120 2.67 13.96 3.36
C GLY A 120 2.30 13.00 4.49
N VAL A 121 1.97 11.77 4.11
CA VAL A 121 1.57 10.69 5.03
C VAL A 121 2.30 9.41 4.63
N LEU A 122 2.86 8.69 5.61
CA LEU A 122 3.23 7.30 5.50
C LEU A 122 2.51 6.52 6.61
N HIS A 123 1.62 5.63 6.22
CA HIS A 123 0.88 4.72 7.08
C HIS A 123 1.41 3.30 6.89
N PHE A 124 1.61 2.57 7.97
CA PHE A 124 2.24 1.25 7.93
C PHE A 124 1.61 0.28 8.94
N ALA A 125 1.82 -1.00 8.70
CA ALA A 125 1.44 -2.06 9.62
C ALA A 125 2.70 -2.77 10.15
N VAL A 126 2.61 -3.26 11.39
CA VAL A 126 3.68 -4.02 12.06
C VAL A 126 3.20 -5.44 12.30
N SER A 127 4.03 -6.41 11.95
CA SER A 127 3.83 -7.82 12.26
C SER A 127 5.03 -8.38 13.02
N ARG A 128 4.95 -9.62 13.50
CA ARG A 128 6.08 -10.25 14.21
C ARG A 128 7.35 -10.37 13.36
N ALA A 129 7.21 -10.52 12.04
CA ALA A 129 8.33 -10.85 11.14
C ALA A 129 8.78 -9.68 10.27
N SER A 130 7.96 -8.66 10.09
CA SER A 130 8.23 -7.56 9.17
C SER A 130 7.25 -6.41 9.38
N THR A 131 7.56 -5.29 8.77
CA THR A 131 6.67 -4.13 8.66
C THR A 131 6.23 -3.95 7.21
N GLU A 132 5.09 -3.33 6.99
CA GLU A 132 4.55 -3.10 5.65
C GLU A 132 4.09 -1.66 5.48
N ILE A 133 4.65 -0.98 4.49
CA ILE A 133 4.15 0.33 4.07
C ILE A 133 2.82 0.09 3.34
N ARG A 134 1.73 0.58 3.93
CA ARG A 134 0.38 0.51 3.37
C ARG A 134 0.11 1.67 2.43
N HIS A 135 0.46 2.87 2.87
CA HIS A 135 0.24 4.08 2.11
C HIS A 135 1.45 5.01 2.26
N LEU A 136 1.91 5.57 1.16
CA LEU A 136 2.89 6.64 1.12
C LEU A 136 2.47 7.62 0.04
N ALA A 137 2.15 8.84 0.44
CA ALA A 137 1.83 9.91 -0.49
C ALA A 137 2.33 11.25 0.01
N VAL A 138 2.63 12.13 -0.94
CA VAL A 138 3.00 13.52 -0.72
C VAL A 138 2.08 14.39 -1.58
N ARG A 139 1.53 15.44 -0.98
CA ARG A 139 0.67 16.43 -1.64
C ARG A 139 1.36 16.96 -2.89
N THR A 140 0.61 17.14 -3.97
CA THR A 140 1.17 17.41 -5.31
C THR A 140 2.05 18.65 -5.35
N ASP A 141 1.66 19.74 -4.66
CA ASP A 141 2.42 21.00 -4.58
C ASP A 141 3.69 20.91 -3.70
N CYS A 142 3.85 19.78 -2.98
CA CYS A 142 4.98 19.50 -2.11
C CYS A 142 5.94 18.43 -2.68
N ARG A 143 5.65 17.88 -3.84
CA ARG A 143 6.53 16.90 -4.50
C ARG A 143 7.85 17.51 -4.93
N GLY A 144 8.87 16.66 -5.08
CA GLY A 144 10.24 17.10 -5.46
C GLY A 144 11.04 17.76 -4.34
N LYS A 145 10.49 17.89 -3.12
CA LYS A 145 11.15 18.51 -1.95
C LYS A 145 11.76 17.51 -0.97
N GLY A 146 11.87 16.22 -1.34
CA GLY A 146 12.45 15.19 -0.47
C GLY A 146 11.50 14.61 0.59
N LEU A 147 10.25 15.10 0.73
CA LEU A 147 9.34 14.71 1.82
C LEU A 147 9.02 13.22 1.88
N ALA A 148 9.01 12.52 0.75
CA ALA A 148 8.84 11.06 0.74
C ALA A 148 10.01 10.34 1.43
N GLY A 149 11.25 10.84 1.27
CA GLY A 149 12.44 10.38 1.96
C GLY A 149 12.36 10.64 3.46
N GLU A 150 11.93 11.83 3.87
CA GLU A 150 11.69 12.19 5.27
C GLU A 150 10.70 11.24 5.94
N LEU A 151 9.57 10.98 5.28
CA LEU A 151 8.56 10.04 5.77
C LEU A 151 9.11 8.63 5.89
N LEU A 152 9.88 8.17 4.91
CA LEU A 152 10.49 6.84 4.94
C LEU A 152 11.52 6.73 6.05
N THR A 153 12.33 7.77 6.28
CA THR A 153 13.30 7.83 7.38
C THR A 153 12.59 7.74 8.74
N ALA A 154 11.53 8.52 8.96
CA ALA A 154 10.74 8.45 10.18
C ALA A 154 10.10 7.07 10.41
N TYR A 155 9.58 6.45 9.34
CA TYR A 155 9.06 5.09 9.40
C TYR A 155 10.13 4.06 9.78
N LEU A 156 11.31 4.14 9.17
CA LEU A 156 12.41 3.23 9.49
C LEU A 156 12.88 3.41 10.94
N ALA A 157 12.89 4.65 11.44
CA ALA A 157 13.19 4.94 12.84
C ALA A 157 12.12 4.35 13.77
N ALA A 158 10.83 4.54 13.46
CA ALA A 158 9.72 3.99 14.24
C ALA A 158 9.69 2.45 14.28
N THR A 159 10.34 1.80 13.32
CA THR A 159 10.38 0.33 13.18
C THR A 159 11.75 -0.27 13.44
N ASP A 160 12.69 0.51 13.99
CA ASP A 160 14.08 0.12 14.27
C ASP A 160 14.76 -0.55 13.06
N GLY A 161 14.52 -0.02 11.86
CA GLY A 161 15.07 -0.55 10.62
C GLY A 161 14.68 -2.00 10.31
N ALA A 162 13.60 -2.51 10.88
CA ALA A 162 13.13 -3.88 10.68
C ALA A 162 12.96 -4.22 9.20
N LYS A 163 12.90 -5.53 8.89
CA LYS A 163 12.53 -5.99 7.54
C LYS A 163 11.22 -5.32 7.11
N SER A 164 11.24 -4.67 5.98
CA SER A 164 10.13 -3.88 5.45
C SER A 164 9.68 -4.38 4.08
N GLN A 165 8.39 -4.24 3.80
CA GLN A 165 7.81 -4.53 2.49
C GLN A 165 6.82 -3.44 2.06
N VAL A 166 6.60 -3.37 0.74
CA VAL A 166 5.60 -2.50 0.11
C VAL A 166 5.07 -3.13 -1.17
N TRP A 167 3.78 -2.94 -1.43
CA TRP A 167 3.15 -3.26 -2.69
C TRP A 167 3.07 -2.00 -3.56
N ALA A 168 4.02 -1.85 -4.47
CA ALA A 168 4.08 -0.72 -5.39
C ALA A 168 3.30 -1.01 -6.67
N ARG A 169 2.55 0.00 -7.17
CA ARG A 169 1.88 -0.09 -8.48
C ARG A 169 2.92 -0.31 -9.57
N THR A 170 2.75 -1.37 -10.34
CA THR A 170 3.61 -1.69 -11.49
C THR A 170 3.48 -0.61 -12.56
N GLY A 171 4.62 -0.15 -13.10
CA GLY A 171 4.69 0.92 -14.10
C GLY A 171 4.60 2.34 -13.48
N ASN A 172 4.57 2.48 -12.16
CA ASN A 172 4.75 3.78 -11.51
C ASN A 172 6.26 4.06 -11.35
N ALA A 173 6.91 4.45 -12.45
CA ALA A 173 8.36 4.65 -12.49
C ALA A 173 8.90 5.57 -11.36
N PRO A 174 8.26 6.70 -11.00
CA PRO A 174 8.72 7.51 -9.88
C PRO A 174 8.73 6.76 -8.55
N ALA A 175 7.69 5.99 -8.24
CA ALA A 175 7.63 5.22 -6.99
C ALA A 175 8.60 4.02 -7.03
N GLU A 176 8.73 3.35 -8.16
CA GLU A 176 9.67 2.24 -8.33
C GLU A 176 11.11 2.71 -8.11
N HIS A 177 11.49 3.81 -8.75
CA HIS A 177 12.81 4.42 -8.58
C HIS A 177 13.05 4.87 -7.14
N PHE A 178 12.07 5.52 -6.51
CA PHE A 178 12.15 5.92 -5.11
C PHE A 178 12.45 4.73 -4.20
N TYR A 179 11.68 3.65 -4.32
CA TYR A 179 11.90 2.47 -3.48
C TYR A 179 13.26 1.80 -3.76
N GLU A 180 13.69 1.76 -5.03
CA GLU A 180 15.01 1.20 -5.41
C GLU A 180 16.17 1.98 -4.81
N GLN A 181 16.10 3.31 -4.81
CA GLN A 181 17.10 4.17 -4.18
C GLN A 181 17.20 3.95 -2.66
N HIS A 182 16.09 3.53 -2.03
CA HIS A 182 16.03 3.27 -0.59
C HIS A 182 16.19 1.79 -0.21
N GLY A 183 16.81 0.99 -1.08
CA GLY A 183 17.17 -0.40 -0.77
C GLY A 183 16.05 -1.43 -0.95
N TYR A 184 14.87 -1.04 -1.44
CA TYR A 184 13.80 -1.99 -1.73
C TYR A 184 14.05 -2.69 -3.07
N ARG A 185 13.87 -4.00 -3.10
CA ARG A 185 14.02 -4.82 -4.31
C ARG A 185 12.80 -5.70 -4.51
N PRO A 186 12.38 -5.96 -5.78
CA PRO A 186 11.34 -6.96 -6.06
C PRO A 186 11.72 -8.31 -5.46
N ASP A 187 10.76 -8.97 -4.84
CA ASP A 187 10.96 -10.28 -4.20
C ASP A 187 10.24 -11.44 -4.90
N GLY A 188 9.75 -11.16 -6.11
CA GLY A 188 9.08 -12.14 -6.96
C GLY A 188 7.58 -12.28 -6.70
N TRP A 189 6.97 -11.50 -5.81
CA TRP A 189 5.54 -11.47 -5.65
C TRP A 189 4.90 -10.37 -6.50
N THR A 190 3.79 -10.72 -7.15
CA THR A 190 2.94 -9.80 -7.90
C THR A 190 1.49 -9.96 -7.50
N SER A 191 0.69 -8.93 -7.70
CA SER A 191 -0.75 -9.01 -7.56
C SER A 191 -1.46 -8.32 -8.73
N ALA A 192 -2.66 -8.82 -9.06
CA ALA A 192 -3.59 -8.21 -9.99
C ALA A 192 -4.89 -7.92 -9.26
N VAL A 193 -5.35 -6.69 -9.32
CA VAL A 193 -6.63 -6.26 -8.78
C VAL A 193 -7.64 -6.21 -9.91
N LEU A 194 -8.73 -6.95 -9.75
CA LEU A 194 -9.80 -7.08 -10.73
C LEU A 194 -11.07 -6.46 -10.15
N GLN A 195 -11.79 -5.74 -10.98
CA GLN A 195 -13.03 -5.05 -10.61
C GLN A 195 -14.17 -5.45 -11.56
N TYR A 196 -15.33 -5.72 -10.98
CA TYR A 196 -16.62 -5.84 -11.63
C TYR A 196 -17.49 -4.65 -11.22
N ASN A 197 -18.17 -4.03 -12.21
CA ASN A 197 -19.09 -2.89 -12.01
C ASN A 197 -20.52 -3.31 -12.23
#